data_ec8e6c12e4aeefab09f59a717cef062b
#
_entry.id   ec8e6c12e4aeefab09f59a717cef062b
#
_cell.length_a   1.000
_cell.length_b   1.000
_cell.length_c   1.000
_cell.angle_alpha   90.00
_cell.angle_beta   90.00
_cell.angle_gamma   90.00
#
_symmetry.space_group_name_H-M   'P 1'
#
loop_
_entity.id
_entity.type
_entity.pdbx_description
1 polymer ?
#
loop_
_entity_poly.entity_id
_entity_poly.type
_entity_poly.pdbx_seq_one_letter_code
_entity_poly.pdbx_strand_id
1 'polypeptide(L)'
;ELGQAVVVTPFTLMGAMAPITLAGALAQQNAEAIFGICLTQIVRKGAPVVYGGFTSNVDMKSGAPAFGTPENTRANMAGGQLARRYNLPYRTSACSASNAVDAQAVWETQMALWGAVSGHGNLIYHAAGWSEGGLVASYEKLVVDCEMLQAMSSLLKSVTFTNDDLGLSAQENVLPGGHFFGSEHTMSRYRDAFYPPFLSDWTNHEAWEAAGSQRAEDR
;
A
#
# COMPACT_ATOMS: atom_id res chain seq x y z
N GLU A 1 -23.93 7.48 19.72
CA GLU A 1 -24.79 6.77 20.67
C GLU A 1 -24.46 5.29 20.75
N LEU A 2 -24.11 4.65 19.62
CA LEU A 2 -23.85 3.20 19.56
C LEU A 2 -22.40 2.80 19.93
N GLY A 3 -21.54 3.74 20.31
CA GLY A 3 -20.15 3.46 20.69
C GLY A 3 -19.23 3.08 19.51
N GLN A 4 -19.68 3.25 18.28
CA GLN A 4 -18.86 2.99 17.09
C GLN A 4 -17.78 4.06 16.91
N ALA A 5 -16.63 3.66 16.35
CA ALA A 5 -15.58 4.60 15.97
C ALA A 5 -16.01 5.44 14.77
N VAL A 6 -15.72 6.74 14.83
CA VAL A 6 -15.98 7.68 13.73
C VAL A 6 -14.68 7.92 12.97
N VAL A 7 -14.68 7.64 11.68
CA VAL A 7 -13.56 7.95 10.79
C VAL A 7 -13.83 9.27 10.11
N VAL A 8 -13.06 10.31 10.44
CA VAL A 8 -13.21 11.65 9.83
C VAL A 8 -12.18 11.77 8.71
N THR A 9 -12.67 11.75 7.47
CA THR A 9 -11.79 11.70 6.29
C THR A 9 -12.15 12.80 5.30
N PRO A 10 -11.46 13.95 5.36
CA PRO A 10 -11.57 14.97 4.31
C PRO A 10 -11.09 14.44 2.96
N PHE A 11 -11.77 14.89 1.90
CA PHE A 11 -11.38 14.65 0.52
C PHE A 11 -10.86 15.95 -0.08
N THR A 12 -9.55 16.12 -0.12
CA THR A 12 -8.90 17.37 -0.54
C THR A 12 -8.08 17.13 -1.82
N LEU A 13 -8.55 17.69 -2.93
CA LEU A 13 -7.87 17.59 -4.23
C LEU A 13 -7.12 18.88 -4.54
N MET A 14 -5.80 18.80 -4.55
CA MET A 14 -4.92 19.91 -4.91
C MET A 14 -5.22 20.40 -6.33
N GLY A 15 -5.45 21.69 -6.45
CA GLY A 15 -5.78 22.36 -7.72
C GLY A 15 -7.27 22.44 -8.04
N ALA A 16 -8.15 21.79 -7.25
CA ALA A 16 -9.60 21.88 -7.39
C ALA A 16 -10.29 22.23 -6.07
N MET A 17 -10.32 21.30 -5.13
CA MET A 17 -11.03 21.45 -3.84
C MET A 17 -10.13 21.98 -2.73
N ALA A 18 -8.83 22.10 -2.98
CA ALA A 18 -7.83 22.60 -2.05
C ALA A 18 -6.79 23.44 -2.82
N PRO A 19 -5.98 24.25 -2.09
CA PRO A 19 -4.83 24.93 -2.71
C PRO A 19 -3.94 23.95 -3.48
N ILE A 20 -3.36 24.41 -4.59
CA ILE A 20 -2.54 23.58 -5.48
C ILE A 20 -1.26 23.06 -4.83
N THR A 21 -0.84 23.64 -3.71
CA THR A 21 0.35 23.21 -3.00
C THR A 21 0.03 22.12 -1.98
N LEU A 22 0.94 21.16 -1.82
CA LEU A 22 0.79 20.08 -0.83
C LEU A 22 0.59 20.63 0.58
N ALA A 23 1.36 21.63 0.97
CA ALA A 23 1.24 22.24 2.31
C ALA A 23 -0.14 22.88 2.53
N GLY A 24 -0.66 23.58 1.52
CA GLY A 24 -2.00 24.19 1.59
C GLY A 24 -3.11 23.15 1.68
N ALA A 25 -3.02 22.09 0.86
CA ALA A 25 -3.99 21.00 0.90
C ALA A 25 -3.97 20.22 2.23
N LEU A 26 -2.78 19.97 2.78
CA LEU A 26 -2.63 19.32 4.09
C LEU A 26 -3.14 20.19 5.23
N ALA A 27 -2.94 21.51 5.17
CA ALA A 27 -3.49 22.44 6.14
C ALA A 27 -5.03 22.41 6.14
N GLN A 28 -5.64 22.38 4.96
CA GLN A 28 -7.08 22.26 4.80
C GLN A 28 -7.57 20.89 5.29
N GLN A 29 -6.96 19.79 4.84
CA GLN A 29 -7.28 18.43 5.33
C GLN A 29 -7.25 18.39 6.86
N ASN A 30 -6.20 18.95 7.45
CA ASN A 30 -6.05 18.94 8.90
C ASN A 30 -7.14 19.75 9.59
N ALA A 31 -7.48 20.93 9.09
CA ALA A 31 -8.54 21.77 9.64
C ALA A 31 -9.90 21.06 9.61
N GLU A 32 -10.26 20.46 8.48
CA GLU A 32 -11.51 19.72 8.31
C GLU A 32 -11.57 18.47 9.21
N ALA A 33 -10.46 17.70 9.27
CA ALA A 33 -10.39 16.51 10.11
C ALA A 33 -10.55 16.87 11.59
N ILE A 34 -9.82 17.86 12.08
CA ILE A 34 -9.88 18.31 13.48
C ILE A 34 -11.24 18.90 13.81
N PHE A 35 -11.85 19.67 12.90
CA PHE A 35 -13.22 20.17 13.08
C PHE A 35 -14.20 19.02 13.34
N GLY A 36 -14.20 17.98 12.46
CA GLY A 36 -15.08 16.82 12.63
C GLY A 36 -14.81 16.04 13.90
N ILE A 37 -13.52 15.87 14.27
CA ILE A 37 -13.11 15.19 15.50
C ILE A 37 -13.58 15.99 16.73
N CYS A 38 -13.36 17.31 16.76
CA CYS A 38 -13.83 18.15 17.85
C CYS A 38 -15.36 18.09 18.02
N LEU A 39 -16.10 18.10 16.91
CA LEU A 39 -17.55 17.96 16.95
C LEU A 39 -17.97 16.64 17.61
N THR A 40 -17.32 15.52 17.28
CA THR A 40 -17.61 14.24 17.92
C THR A 40 -17.36 14.29 19.44
N GLN A 41 -16.30 14.96 19.87
CA GLN A 41 -15.97 15.12 21.30
C GLN A 41 -16.92 16.06 22.04
N ILE A 42 -17.44 17.08 21.37
CA ILE A 42 -18.48 17.97 21.93
C ILE A 42 -19.77 17.18 22.17
N VAL A 43 -20.18 16.37 21.17
CA VAL A 43 -21.38 15.54 21.27
C VAL A 43 -21.23 14.46 22.33
N ARG A 44 -20.06 13.80 22.37
CA ARG A 44 -19.76 12.75 23.35
C ARG A 44 -18.26 12.72 23.64
N LYS A 45 -17.86 13.24 24.78
CA LYS A 45 -16.47 13.20 25.26
C LYS A 45 -15.98 11.75 25.32
N GLY A 46 -14.83 11.47 24.74
CA GLY A 46 -14.22 10.13 24.69
C GLY A 46 -14.79 9.24 23.61
N ALA A 47 -15.61 9.76 22.66
CA ALA A 47 -16.02 8.99 21.49
C ALA A 47 -14.79 8.55 20.69
N PRO A 48 -14.68 7.25 20.31
CA PRO A 48 -13.54 6.76 19.55
C PRO A 48 -13.52 7.40 18.14
N VAL A 49 -12.36 7.92 17.75
CA VAL A 49 -12.19 8.59 16.45
C VAL A 49 -10.93 8.10 15.75
N VAL A 50 -10.95 8.13 14.43
CA VAL A 50 -9.81 7.88 13.56
C VAL A 50 -9.58 9.12 12.71
N TYR A 51 -8.37 9.64 12.73
CA TYR A 51 -7.94 10.71 11.83
C TYR A 51 -7.78 10.15 10.42
N GLY A 52 -8.52 10.69 9.47
CA GLY A 52 -8.47 10.27 8.07
C GLY A 52 -7.86 11.34 7.18
N GLY A 53 -7.29 10.89 6.07
CA GLY A 53 -6.84 11.73 4.97
C GLY A 53 -7.10 11.05 3.64
N PHE A 54 -7.58 11.83 2.67
CA PHE A 54 -7.75 11.38 1.28
C PHE A 54 -7.37 12.54 0.36
N THR A 55 -6.11 12.96 0.49
CA THR A 55 -5.54 14.08 -0.27
C THR A 55 -4.76 13.57 -1.47
N SER A 56 -5.08 14.11 -2.64
CA SER A 56 -4.37 13.90 -3.89
C SER A 56 -4.37 15.18 -4.72
N ASN A 57 -3.98 15.08 -5.97
CA ASN A 57 -4.06 16.15 -6.95
C ASN A 57 -5.09 15.85 -8.03
N VAL A 58 -5.45 16.85 -8.81
CA VAL A 58 -6.16 16.66 -10.08
C VAL A 58 -5.19 16.64 -11.24
N ASP A 59 -5.56 15.97 -12.32
CA ASP A 59 -4.97 16.26 -13.62
C ASP A 59 -5.44 17.64 -14.08
N MET A 60 -4.51 18.58 -14.23
CA MET A 60 -4.85 19.98 -14.59
C MET A 60 -5.39 20.15 -16.01
N LYS A 61 -5.34 19.10 -16.84
CA LYS A 61 -5.89 19.15 -18.21
C LYS A 61 -7.34 18.72 -18.26
N SER A 62 -7.68 17.63 -17.56
CA SER A 62 -9.03 17.04 -17.58
C SER A 62 -9.85 17.43 -16.36
N GLY A 63 -9.21 17.85 -15.26
CA GLY A 63 -9.85 18.07 -13.96
C GLY A 63 -10.15 16.77 -13.19
N ALA A 64 -9.80 15.61 -13.73
CA ALA A 64 -10.04 14.33 -13.08
C ALA A 64 -9.14 14.13 -11.85
N PRO A 65 -9.64 13.48 -10.78
CA PRO A 65 -8.79 13.10 -9.67
C PRO A 65 -7.68 12.13 -10.10
N ALA A 66 -6.44 12.42 -9.71
CA ALA A 66 -5.29 11.56 -9.96
C ALA A 66 -4.85 10.89 -8.66
N PHE A 67 -4.65 9.58 -8.71
CA PHE A 67 -4.22 8.78 -7.56
C PHE A 67 -2.97 7.97 -7.90
N GLY A 68 -2.24 7.51 -6.87
CA GLY A 68 -0.96 6.85 -7.06
C GLY A 68 0.15 7.77 -7.57
N THR A 69 -0.07 9.07 -7.51
CA THR A 69 0.90 10.10 -7.88
C THR A 69 1.92 10.33 -6.77
N PRO A 70 3.08 10.93 -7.05
CA PRO A 70 4.01 11.36 -6.01
C PRO A 70 3.38 12.28 -4.97
N GLU A 71 2.46 13.14 -5.38
CA GLU A 71 1.70 14.07 -4.53
C GLU A 71 0.79 13.31 -3.58
N ASN A 72 0.03 12.33 -4.07
CA ASN A 72 -0.81 11.45 -3.26
C ASN A 72 0.03 10.64 -2.25
N THR A 73 1.13 10.07 -2.68
CA THR A 73 2.07 9.32 -1.84
C THR A 73 2.60 10.19 -0.70
N ARG A 74 3.08 11.40 -1.01
CA ARG A 74 3.54 12.37 0.00
C ARG A 74 2.43 12.81 0.96
N ALA A 75 1.22 13.01 0.44
CA ALA A 75 0.06 13.37 1.26
C ALA A 75 -0.29 12.26 2.26
N ASN A 76 -0.25 10.99 1.85
CA ASN A 76 -0.47 9.84 2.72
C ASN A 76 0.58 9.79 3.84
N MET A 77 1.86 9.99 3.53
CA MET A 77 2.94 10.02 4.53
C MET A 77 2.79 11.17 5.52
N ALA A 78 2.50 12.37 5.02
CA ALA A 78 2.34 13.56 5.86
C ALA A 78 1.07 13.50 6.72
N GLY A 79 -0.03 12.97 6.18
CA GLY A 79 -1.26 12.71 6.93
C GLY A 79 -1.03 11.79 8.13
N GLY A 80 -0.21 10.76 7.95
CA GLY A 80 0.21 9.89 9.06
C GLY A 80 1.03 10.61 10.13
N GLN A 81 1.89 11.57 9.75
CA GLN A 81 2.60 12.41 10.71
C GLN A 81 1.64 13.28 11.51
N LEU A 82 0.64 13.88 10.86
CA LEU A 82 -0.40 14.67 11.53
C LEU A 82 -1.20 13.82 12.51
N ALA A 83 -1.64 12.63 12.11
CA ALA A 83 -2.36 11.72 13.00
C ALA A 83 -1.55 11.35 14.25
N ARG A 84 -0.27 11.01 14.10
CA ARG A 84 0.63 10.73 15.23
C ARG A 84 0.85 11.94 16.14
N ARG A 85 0.90 13.15 15.59
CA ARG A 85 0.99 14.37 16.39
C ARG A 85 -0.21 14.51 17.36
N TYR A 86 -1.38 14.04 16.96
CA TYR A 86 -2.60 14.05 17.78
C TYR A 86 -2.79 12.77 18.58
N ASN A 87 -1.87 11.81 18.47
CA ASN A 87 -1.99 10.49 19.08
C ASN A 87 -3.30 9.77 18.68
N LEU A 88 -3.64 9.85 17.40
CA LEU A 88 -4.84 9.22 16.83
C LEU A 88 -4.46 8.12 15.83
N PRO A 89 -5.28 7.07 15.72
CA PRO A 89 -5.15 6.14 14.61
C PRO A 89 -5.32 6.85 13.27
N TYR A 90 -4.66 6.35 12.25
CA TYR A 90 -4.64 6.95 10.91
C TYR A 90 -5.35 6.08 9.88
N ARG A 91 -6.33 6.66 9.17
CA ARG A 91 -6.94 6.10 7.97
C ARG A 91 -6.38 6.78 6.72
N THR A 92 -5.89 5.98 5.79
CA THR A 92 -5.38 6.41 4.50
C THR A 92 -5.91 5.52 3.38
N SER A 93 -5.40 5.68 2.16
CA SER A 93 -5.88 4.95 0.98
C SER A 93 -4.73 4.50 0.09
N ALA A 94 -4.93 3.35 -0.58
CA ALA A 94 -4.11 2.91 -1.69
C ALA A 94 -5.03 2.71 -2.90
N CYS A 95 -4.98 3.59 -3.87
CA CYS A 95 -5.94 3.66 -4.97
C CYS A 95 -5.27 4.05 -6.29
N SER A 96 -5.96 3.78 -7.40
CA SER A 96 -5.51 4.05 -8.76
C SER A 96 -6.54 4.90 -9.51
N ALA A 97 -6.07 5.75 -10.41
CA ALA A 97 -6.89 6.48 -11.37
C ALA A 97 -6.98 5.77 -12.73
N SER A 98 -6.24 4.70 -12.93
CA SER A 98 -6.20 3.98 -14.21
C SER A 98 -7.57 3.48 -14.65
N ASN A 99 -7.84 3.61 -15.95
CA ASN A 99 -9.08 3.14 -16.60
C ASN A 99 -8.99 1.67 -17.08
N ALA A 100 -7.82 1.06 -16.96
CA ALA A 100 -7.57 -0.33 -17.37
C ALA A 100 -6.75 -1.06 -16.30
N VAL A 101 -6.85 -2.39 -16.29
CA VAL A 101 -6.02 -3.23 -15.42
C VAL A 101 -4.72 -3.55 -16.15
N ASP A 102 -3.81 -2.58 -16.15
CA ASP A 102 -2.53 -2.62 -16.85
C ASP A 102 -1.36 -2.17 -15.94
N ALA A 103 -0.22 -1.92 -16.52
CA ALA A 103 0.96 -1.46 -15.79
C ALA A 103 0.71 -0.17 -15.01
N GLN A 104 -0.12 0.76 -15.53
CA GLN A 104 -0.47 1.99 -14.84
C GLN A 104 -1.25 1.70 -13.56
N ALA A 105 -2.25 0.84 -13.63
CA ALA A 105 -3.07 0.45 -12.48
C ALA A 105 -2.20 -0.13 -11.34
N VAL A 106 -1.25 -1.00 -11.70
CA VAL A 106 -0.35 -1.65 -10.74
C VAL A 106 0.56 -0.62 -10.08
N TRP A 107 1.24 0.20 -10.85
CA TRP A 107 2.21 1.13 -10.28
C TRP A 107 1.55 2.23 -9.45
N GLU A 108 0.38 2.74 -9.87
CA GLU A 108 -0.36 3.75 -9.11
C GLU A 108 -0.79 3.21 -7.74
N THR A 109 -1.39 2.01 -7.71
CA THR A 109 -1.76 1.38 -6.43
C THR A 109 -0.53 1.08 -5.58
N GLN A 110 0.57 0.61 -6.19
CA GLN A 110 1.82 0.35 -5.48
C GLN A 110 2.40 1.63 -4.86
N MET A 111 2.43 2.74 -5.60
CA MET A 111 2.91 4.03 -5.09
C MET A 111 2.04 4.55 -3.94
N ALA A 112 0.71 4.46 -4.08
CA ALA A 112 -0.21 4.85 -3.03
C ALA A 112 -0.07 3.96 -1.79
N LEU A 113 0.12 2.64 -1.96
CA LEU A 113 0.35 1.68 -0.89
C LEU A 113 1.65 1.96 -0.13
N TRP A 114 2.74 2.29 -0.84
CA TRP A 114 3.98 2.74 -0.20
C TRP A 114 3.78 3.98 0.67
N GLY A 115 3.03 4.95 0.16
CA GLY A 115 2.67 6.15 0.93
C GLY A 115 1.86 5.82 2.18
N ALA A 116 0.89 4.91 2.06
CA ALA A 116 0.04 4.48 3.15
C ALA A 116 0.81 3.74 4.25
N VAL A 117 1.65 2.79 3.87
CA VAL A 117 2.48 2.00 4.80
C VAL A 117 3.56 2.87 5.45
N SER A 118 4.29 3.68 4.67
CA SER A 118 5.30 4.60 5.19
C SER A 118 4.70 5.71 6.07
N GLY A 119 3.43 6.06 5.82
CA GLY A 119 2.64 6.94 6.68
C GLY A 119 2.20 6.30 7.99
N HIS A 120 2.45 5.00 8.18
CA HIS A 120 1.97 4.19 9.29
C HIS A 120 0.43 4.16 9.38
N GLY A 121 -0.23 3.95 8.23
CA GLY A 121 -1.68 3.79 8.18
C GLY A 121 -2.16 2.58 8.99
N ASN A 122 -3.05 2.81 9.94
CA ASN A 122 -3.69 1.73 10.71
C ASN A 122 -4.83 1.10 9.92
N LEU A 123 -5.41 1.86 8.99
CA LEU A 123 -6.53 1.48 8.17
C LEU A 123 -6.30 2.00 6.74
N ILE A 124 -6.11 1.09 5.80
CA ILE A 124 -5.82 1.41 4.41
C ILE A 124 -7.02 1.01 3.56
N TYR A 125 -7.76 2.00 3.04
CA TYR A 125 -8.90 1.79 2.18
C TYR A 125 -8.49 1.73 0.71
N HIS A 126 -9.38 1.20 -0.11
CA HIS A 126 -9.28 1.17 -1.58
C HIS A 126 -8.08 0.38 -2.12
N ALA A 127 -7.47 -0.47 -1.28
CA ALA A 127 -6.22 -1.15 -1.59
C ALA A 127 -6.38 -2.33 -2.58
N ALA A 128 -7.62 -2.72 -2.89
CA ALA A 128 -7.89 -3.82 -3.81
C ALA A 128 -9.14 -3.56 -4.65
N GLY A 129 -9.03 -3.75 -5.96
CA GLY A 129 -10.13 -3.65 -6.91
C GLY A 129 -10.58 -2.25 -7.30
N TRP A 130 -9.97 -1.20 -6.78
CA TRP A 130 -10.31 0.19 -7.07
C TRP A 130 -9.76 0.65 -8.43
N SER A 131 -10.61 1.19 -9.30
CA SER A 131 -10.26 1.69 -10.64
C SER A 131 -10.99 3.00 -10.95
N GLU A 132 -10.55 3.69 -12.01
CA GLU A 132 -11.16 4.93 -12.53
C GLU A 132 -11.38 6.01 -11.46
N GLY A 133 -10.41 6.18 -10.57
CA GLY A 133 -10.53 7.16 -9.49
C GLY A 133 -11.69 6.90 -8.52
N GLY A 134 -12.21 5.68 -8.47
CA GLY A 134 -13.30 5.25 -7.58
C GLY A 134 -14.66 5.16 -8.24
N LEU A 135 -14.74 5.26 -9.54
CA LEU A 135 -16.00 5.11 -10.28
C LEU A 135 -16.34 3.65 -10.55
N VAL A 136 -15.32 2.78 -10.59
CA VAL A 136 -15.47 1.35 -10.93
C VAL A 136 -14.69 0.47 -9.95
N ALA A 137 -15.21 -0.71 -9.69
CA ALA A 137 -14.52 -1.83 -9.07
C ALA A 137 -14.32 -2.94 -10.11
N SER A 138 -13.11 -3.51 -10.17
CA SER A 138 -12.74 -4.60 -11.09
C SER A 138 -12.34 -5.84 -10.30
N TYR A 139 -12.85 -7.01 -10.71
CA TYR A 139 -12.46 -8.29 -10.12
C TYR A 139 -11.05 -8.69 -10.54
N GLU A 140 -10.66 -8.42 -11.78
CA GLU A 140 -9.30 -8.67 -12.27
C GLU A 140 -8.30 -7.82 -11.47
N LYS A 141 -8.60 -6.53 -11.28
CA LYS A 141 -7.77 -5.67 -10.45
C LYS A 141 -7.73 -6.12 -8.99
N LEU A 142 -8.83 -6.63 -8.44
CA LEU A 142 -8.84 -7.19 -7.09
C LEU A 142 -7.81 -8.31 -6.95
N VAL A 143 -7.73 -9.22 -7.91
CA VAL A 143 -6.78 -10.34 -7.91
C VAL A 143 -5.34 -9.83 -8.00
N VAL A 144 -5.06 -8.91 -8.92
CA VAL A 144 -3.74 -8.27 -9.06
C VAL A 144 -3.31 -7.54 -7.78
N ASP A 145 -4.23 -6.76 -7.20
CA ASP A 145 -3.96 -6.03 -5.95
C ASP A 145 -3.73 -6.98 -4.76
N CYS A 146 -4.40 -8.13 -4.72
CA CYS A 146 -4.17 -9.15 -3.69
C CYS A 146 -2.75 -9.72 -3.74
N GLU A 147 -2.19 -9.98 -4.94
CA GLU A 147 -0.78 -10.36 -5.08
C GLU A 147 0.14 -9.30 -4.49
N MET A 148 -0.09 -8.03 -4.85
CA MET A 148 0.70 -6.91 -4.37
C MET A 148 0.60 -6.73 -2.84
N LEU A 149 -0.60 -6.88 -2.26
CA LEU A 149 -0.81 -6.79 -0.81
C LEU A 149 -0.13 -7.94 -0.07
N GLN A 150 -0.14 -9.15 -0.60
CA GLN A 150 0.57 -10.30 -0.02
C GLN A 150 2.08 -10.09 -0.06
N ALA A 151 2.62 -9.60 -1.19
CA ALA A 151 4.03 -9.26 -1.32
C ALA A 151 4.44 -8.18 -0.30
N MET A 152 3.62 -7.11 -0.16
CA MET A 152 3.84 -6.06 0.84
C MET A 152 3.78 -6.62 2.27
N SER A 153 2.81 -7.48 2.57
CA SER A 153 2.71 -8.14 3.88
C SER A 153 3.95 -8.99 4.19
N SER A 154 4.48 -9.68 3.19
CA SER A 154 5.71 -10.46 3.33
C SER A 154 6.93 -9.56 3.58
N LEU A 155 7.04 -8.46 2.84
CA LEU A 155 8.10 -7.46 3.02
C LEU A 155 8.15 -6.88 4.44
N LEU A 156 6.98 -6.70 5.07
CA LEU A 156 6.86 -6.10 6.41
C LEU A 156 7.09 -7.09 7.55
N LYS A 157 7.33 -8.36 7.27
CA LYS A 157 7.70 -9.34 8.30
C LYS A 157 9.05 -8.98 8.90
N SER A 158 9.16 -9.15 10.21
CA SER A 158 10.44 -8.94 10.91
C SER A 158 11.47 -9.97 10.47
N VAL A 159 12.70 -9.53 10.29
CA VAL A 159 13.86 -10.42 10.08
C VAL A 159 14.32 -10.94 11.43
N THR A 160 14.57 -12.25 11.52
CA THR A 160 15.18 -12.88 12.69
C THR A 160 16.70 -12.99 12.52
N PHE A 161 17.44 -13.03 13.62
CA PHE A 161 18.90 -13.07 13.64
C PHE A 161 19.38 -14.10 14.66
N THR A 162 19.00 -15.36 14.47
CA THR A 162 19.53 -16.47 15.24
C THR A 162 20.80 -17.03 14.60
N ASN A 163 21.58 -17.85 15.32
CA ASN A 163 22.75 -18.53 14.73
C ASN A 163 22.35 -19.41 13.53
N ASP A 164 21.15 -19.96 13.58
CA ASP A 164 20.61 -20.77 12.50
C ASP A 164 20.22 -19.92 11.29
N ASP A 165 19.63 -18.73 11.50
CA ASP A 165 19.34 -17.77 10.41
C ASP A 165 20.62 -17.28 9.71
N LEU A 166 21.72 -17.16 10.45
CA LEU A 166 23.02 -16.76 9.88
C LEU A 166 23.64 -17.84 8.98
N GLY A 167 23.20 -19.09 9.08
CA GLY A 167 23.63 -20.18 8.22
C GLY A 167 25.12 -20.47 8.26
N LEU A 168 25.81 -20.23 9.39
CA LEU A 168 27.25 -20.35 9.52
C LEU A 168 27.75 -21.75 9.17
N SER A 169 27.06 -22.79 9.62
CA SER A 169 27.40 -24.18 9.27
C SER A 169 27.33 -24.46 7.77
N ALA A 170 26.38 -23.84 7.06
CA ALA A 170 26.33 -23.96 5.61
C ALA A 170 27.49 -23.23 4.94
N GLN A 171 27.87 -22.05 5.44
CA GLN A 171 29.03 -21.30 4.93
C GLN A 171 30.38 -22.05 5.14
N GLU A 172 30.52 -22.76 6.26
CA GLU A 172 31.71 -23.58 6.54
C GLU A 172 31.84 -24.79 5.60
N ASN A 173 30.71 -25.35 5.16
CA ASN A 173 30.66 -26.57 4.35
C ASN A 173 30.61 -26.31 2.83
N VAL A 174 30.35 -25.09 2.37
CA VAL A 174 30.35 -24.74 0.96
C VAL A 174 31.65 -24.04 0.61
N LEU A 175 32.44 -24.70 -0.25
CA LEU A 175 33.73 -24.17 -0.70
C LEU A 175 33.55 -22.93 -1.58
N PRO A 176 34.60 -22.05 -1.67
CA PRO A 176 34.59 -20.93 -2.61
C PRO A 176 34.29 -21.38 -4.04
N GLY A 177 33.31 -20.68 -4.71
CA GLY A 177 32.80 -21.05 -6.03
C GLY A 177 31.76 -22.16 -6.03
N GLY A 178 31.42 -22.73 -4.89
CA GLY A 178 30.33 -23.68 -4.74
C GLY A 178 28.95 -22.99 -4.66
N HIS A 179 27.89 -23.77 -4.49
CA HIS A 179 26.53 -23.27 -4.33
C HIS A 179 25.81 -23.94 -3.15
N PHE A 180 24.84 -23.25 -2.58
CA PHE A 180 24.16 -23.67 -1.36
C PHE A 180 22.92 -24.54 -1.60
N PHE A 181 22.53 -24.86 -2.82
CA PHE A 181 21.31 -25.62 -3.13
C PHE A 181 21.18 -26.94 -2.38
N GLY A 182 22.27 -27.68 -2.23
CA GLY A 182 22.30 -28.98 -1.54
C GLY A 182 22.66 -28.90 -0.04
N SER A 183 22.86 -27.72 0.52
CA SER A 183 23.16 -27.59 1.94
C SER A 183 21.93 -27.94 2.79
N GLU A 184 22.14 -28.50 3.97
CA GLU A 184 21.07 -28.82 4.92
C GLU A 184 20.25 -27.57 5.28
N HIS A 185 20.92 -26.43 5.44
CA HIS A 185 20.30 -25.15 5.69
C HIS A 185 19.30 -24.76 4.60
N THR A 186 19.62 -24.93 3.32
CA THR A 186 18.71 -24.69 2.20
C THR A 186 17.63 -25.75 2.12
N MET A 187 18.00 -27.04 2.23
CA MET A 187 17.05 -28.14 2.08
C MET A 187 15.96 -28.19 3.14
N SER A 188 16.25 -27.70 4.34
CA SER A 188 15.25 -27.58 5.43
C SER A 188 14.29 -26.40 5.27
N ARG A 189 14.60 -25.39 4.41
CA ARG A 189 13.90 -24.11 4.33
C ARG A 189 13.36 -23.75 2.95
N TYR A 190 13.79 -24.39 1.87
CA TYR A 190 13.52 -23.94 0.51
C TYR A 190 12.02 -23.80 0.17
N ARG A 191 11.13 -24.48 0.89
CA ARG A 191 9.69 -24.42 0.67
C ARG A 191 9.04 -23.18 1.24
N ASP A 192 9.60 -22.63 2.33
CA ASP A 192 8.98 -21.56 3.12
C ASP A 192 9.85 -20.31 3.23
N ALA A 193 11.10 -20.36 2.69
CA ALA A 193 12.07 -19.30 2.80
C ALA A 193 11.67 -18.01 2.06
N PHE A 194 10.94 -18.16 0.96
CA PHE A 194 10.59 -17.06 0.07
C PHE A 194 9.08 -16.90 -0.08
N TYR A 195 8.67 -15.69 -0.39
CA TYR A 195 7.28 -15.40 -0.73
C TYR A 195 6.86 -16.17 -1.99
N PRO A 196 5.83 -17.02 -1.95
CA PRO A 196 5.30 -17.71 -3.13
C PRO A 196 4.27 -16.80 -3.81
N PRO A 197 4.55 -16.26 -5.01
CA PRO A 197 3.56 -15.52 -5.78
C PRO A 197 2.49 -16.46 -6.35
N PHE A 198 1.31 -15.91 -6.67
CA PHE A 198 0.28 -16.67 -7.39
C PHE A 198 0.00 -16.13 -8.80
N LEU A 199 0.42 -14.89 -9.11
CA LEU A 199 0.34 -14.30 -10.45
C LEU A 199 1.72 -14.14 -11.09
N SER A 200 2.74 -13.75 -10.31
CA SER A 200 4.09 -13.52 -10.82
C SER A 200 4.74 -14.84 -11.23
N ASP A 201 5.45 -14.83 -12.34
CA ASP A 201 6.22 -15.95 -12.84
C ASP A 201 7.71 -15.61 -12.87
N TRP A 202 8.52 -16.40 -12.17
CA TRP A 202 9.97 -16.20 -12.05
C TRP A 202 10.76 -17.26 -12.81
N THR A 203 10.11 -18.04 -13.67
CA THR A 203 10.79 -19.01 -14.54
C THR A 203 11.66 -18.27 -15.56
N ASN A 204 12.69 -18.94 -16.06
CA ASN A 204 13.48 -18.39 -17.15
C ASN A 204 12.66 -18.37 -18.46
N HIS A 205 13.17 -17.63 -19.46
CA HIS A 205 12.44 -17.40 -20.71
C HIS A 205 12.10 -18.70 -21.43
N GLU A 206 13.03 -19.66 -21.53
CA GLU A 206 12.79 -20.93 -22.20
C GLU A 206 11.70 -21.76 -21.52
N ALA A 207 11.69 -21.81 -20.19
CA ALA A 207 10.65 -22.50 -19.42
C ALA A 207 9.30 -21.81 -19.54
N TRP A 208 9.28 -20.48 -19.55
CA TRP A 208 8.07 -19.69 -19.78
C TRP A 208 7.48 -19.90 -21.18
N GLU A 209 8.32 -19.92 -22.23
CA GLU A 209 7.87 -20.26 -23.60
C GLU A 209 7.30 -21.67 -23.67
N ALA A 210 8.00 -22.65 -23.08
CA ALA A 210 7.55 -24.04 -23.06
C ALA A 210 6.22 -24.21 -22.29
N ALA A 211 5.93 -23.37 -21.32
CA ALA A 211 4.68 -23.34 -20.57
C ALA A 211 3.53 -22.59 -21.29
N GLY A 212 3.76 -22.05 -22.49
CA GLY A 212 2.73 -21.38 -23.30
C GLY A 212 2.73 -19.87 -23.24
N SER A 213 3.81 -19.25 -22.78
CA SER A 213 4.05 -17.78 -22.80
C SER A 213 2.95 -16.95 -22.13
N GLN A 214 2.34 -17.47 -21.07
CA GLN A 214 1.24 -16.80 -20.38
C GLN A 214 1.73 -15.52 -19.69
N ARG A 215 1.04 -14.42 -19.94
CA ARG A 215 1.21 -13.15 -19.22
C ARG A 215 0.43 -13.18 -17.90
N ALA A 216 0.70 -12.23 -17.00
CA ALA A 216 -0.06 -12.12 -15.75
C ALA A 216 -1.57 -11.93 -15.95
N GLU A 217 -1.97 -11.30 -17.05
CA GLU A 217 -3.36 -11.10 -17.46
C GLU A 217 -4.06 -12.40 -17.90
N ASP A 218 -3.29 -13.40 -18.32
CA ASP A 218 -3.79 -14.69 -18.80
C ASP A 218 -3.92 -15.73 -17.67
N ARG A 219 -3.35 -15.43 -16.50
CA ARG A 219 -3.35 -16.26 -15.27
C ARG A 219 -4.40 -15.80 -14.27
#